data_ec6458d9b4f68051d065bd43768ed855
#
_entry.id   ec6458d9b4f68051d065bd43768ed855
#
_cell.length_a   1.000
_cell.length_b   1.000
_cell.length_c   1.000
_cell.angle_alpha   90.00
_cell.angle_beta   90.00
_cell.angle_gamma   90.00
#
_symmetry.space_group_name_H-M   'P 1'
#
loop_
_entity.id
_entity.type
_entity.pdbx_description
1 polymer ?
#
loop_
_entity_poly.entity_id
_entity_poly.type
_entity_poly.pdbx_seq_one_letter_code
_entity_poly.pdbx_strand_id
1 'polypeptide(L)'
;AVPSSWVKSNGPGEVTYRIHSIFIWNFIKEIQWPANAGSGEFTIGLLANADMETELSKILTSTRTTTSRKITLKVYRSIAEVNKNCHILYLDAENSDNLSTALQKVKGAPVLVITHKDGAARFGSLINFVTENGKPRFEMNLSAFEKNGLKYTQTLKAASIPLN
;
A
#
# COMPACT_ATOMS: atom_id res chain seq x y z
N ALA A 1 5.29 7.29 -34.78
CA ALA A 1 5.85 6.75 -33.55
C ALA A 1 5.69 7.74 -32.40
N VAL A 2 5.40 7.24 -31.22
CA VAL A 2 5.29 8.08 -30.03
C VAL A 2 6.67 8.63 -29.68
N PRO A 3 6.79 9.93 -29.41
CA PRO A 3 8.08 10.48 -28.98
C PRO A 3 8.57 9.77 -27.72
N SER A 4 9.86 9.51 -27.65
CA SER A 4 10.44 8.81 -26.50
C SER A 4 10.25 9.57 -25.19
N SER A 5 10.11 10.90 -25.25
CA SER A 5 9.81 11.72 -24.08
C SER A 5 8.43 11.40 -23.51
N TRP A 6 7.47 11.04 -24.34
CA TRP A 6 6.14 10.64 -23.87
C TRP A 6 6.21 9.31 -23.14
N VAL A 7 6.98 8.37 -23.68
CA VAL A 7 7.15 7.06 -23.03
C VAL A 7 7.79 7.23 -21.66
N LYS A 8 8.74 8.14 -21.54
CA LYS A 8 9.42 8.39 -20.28
C LYS A 8 8.54 9.13 -19.27
N SER A 9 7.78 10.15 -19.73
CA SER A 9 6.95 10.96 -18.84
C SER A 9 5.64 10.27 -18.46
N ASN A 10 5.17 9.34 -19.28
CA ASN A 10 3.94 8.59 -19.05
C ASN A 10 4.20 7.10 -19.00
N GLY A 11 5.36 6.71 -18.49
CA GLY A 11 5.74 5.30 -18.41
C GLY A 11 4.80 4.50 -17.53
N PRO A 12 4.75 3.17 -17.73
CA PRO A 12 3.86 2.30 -16.96
C PRO A 12 4.04 2.46 -15.45
N GLY A 13 5.26 2.71 -14.99
CA GLY A 13 5.54 2.89 -13.57
C GLY A 13 4.83 4.10 -12.98
N GLU A 14 4.88 5.23 -13.67
CA GLU A 14 4.26 6.47 -13.18
C GLU A 14 2.74 6.35 -13.10
N VAL A 15 2.12 5.79 -14.14
CA VAL A 15 0.68 5.53 -14.15
C VAL A 15 0.31 4.56 -13.05
N THR A 16 1.11 3.50 -12.86
CA THR A 16 0.89 2.50 -11.83
C THR A 16 0.91 3.14 -10.44
N TYR A 17 1.88 3.98 -10.15
CA TYR A 17 1.98 4.63 -8.83
C TYR A 17 0.81 5.58 -8.58
N ARG A 18 0.32 6.26 -9.61
CA ARG A 18 -0.87 7.10 -9.47
C ARG A 18 -2.08 6.27 -9.09
N ILE A 19 -2.29 5.15 -9.78
CA ILE A 19 -3.41 4.26 -9.50
C ILE A 19 -3.29 3.67 -8.11
N HIS A 20 -2.11 3.19 -7.73
CA HIS A 20 -1.88 2.65 -6.39
C HIS A 20 -2.14 3.71 -5.31
N SER A 21 -1.77 4.96 -5.57
CA SER A 21 -1.99 6.05 -4.62
C SER A 21 -3.48 6.31 -4.40
N ILE A 22 -4.28 6.24 -5.46
CA ILE A 22 -5.72 6.38 -5.35
C ILE A 22 -6.31 5.24 -4.52
N PHE A 23 -5.86 4.00 -4.76
CA PHE A 23 -6.31 2.86 -3.97
C PHE A 23 -5.90 3.01 -2.49
N ILE A 24 -4.66 3.44 -2.23
CA ILE A 24 -4.19 3.63 -0.85
C ILE A 24 -5.06 4.66 -0.13
N TRP A 25 -5.45 5.73 -0.79
CA TRP A 25 -6.37 6.71 -0.20
C TRP A 25 -7.68 6.04 0.21
N ASN A 26 -8.22 5.16 -0.65
CA ASN A 26 -9.43 4.41 -0.32
C ASN A 26 -9.20 3.45 0.84
N PHE A 27 -8.04 2.80 0.91
CA PHE A 27 -7.73 1.91 2.03
C PHE A 27 -7.72 2.66 3.35
N ILE A 28 -7.19 3.88 3.38
CA ILE A 28 -7.18 4.70 4.60
C ILE A 28 -8.61 4.95 5.10
N LYS A 29 -9.55 5.15 4.18
CA LYS A 29 -10.94 5.40 4.53
C LYS A 29 -11.70 4.13 4.92
N GLU A 30 -11.37 3.01 4.30
CA GLU A 30 -12.17 1.78 4.41
C GLU A 30 -11.59 0.74 5.36
N ILE A 31 -10.41 0.98 5.91
CA ILE A 31 -9.76 0.07 6.84
C ILE A 31 -9.68 0.75 8.21
N GLN A 32 -9.93 -0.04 9.24
CA GLN A 32 -9.85 0.44 10.62
C GLN A 32 -8.70 -0.26 11.33
N TRP A 33 -7.79 0.55 11.87
CA TRP A 33 -6.71 0.07 12.70
C TRP A 33 -7.17 -0.01 14.16
N PRO A 34 -6.60 -0.94 14.95
CA PRO A 34 -6.97 -1.02 16.37
C PRO A 34 -6.55 0.25 17.13
N ALA A 35 -7.21 0.52 18.24
CA ALA A 35 -6.96 1.74 19.01
C ALA A 35 -5.51 1.87 19.49
N ASN A 36 -4.82 0.75 19.66
CA ASN A 36 -3.41 0.75 20.11
C ASN A 36 -2.41 0.91 18.96
N ALA A 37 -2.88 1.16 17.75
CA ALA A 37 -1.99 1.36 16.60
C ALA A 37 -1.34 2.75 16.59
N GLY A 38 -1.28 3.39 17.75
CA GLY A 38 -0.73 4.73 17.89
C GLY A 38 -1.78 5.80 17.79
N SER A 39 -1.62 6.83 18.59
CA SER A 39 -2.43 8.04 18.54
C SER A 39 -1.61 9.13 17.87
N GLY A 40 -2.26 10.01 17.14
CA GLY A 40 -1.58 11.11 16.47
C GLY A 40 -1.38 10.88 15.00
N GLU A 41 -0.15 10.92 14.51
CA GLU A 41 0.13 10.85 13.08
C GLU A 41 -0.16 9.46 12.51
N PHE A 42 -0.73 9.46 11.29
CA PHE A 42 -0.90 8.25 10.52
C PHE A 42 0.28 8.14 9.55
N THR A 43 1.11 7.12 9.72
CA THR A 43 2.35 6.99 8.97
C THR A 43 2.23 5.94 7.87
N ILE A 44 2.61 6.33 6.66
CA ILE A 44 2.71 5.43 5.52
C ILE A 44 4.20 5.26 5.19
N GLY A 45 4.70 4.03 5.34
CA GLY A 45 6.07 3.69 4.98
C GLY A 45 6.14 3.27 3.52
N LEU A 46 7.09 3.82 2.80
CA LEU A 46 7.27 3.54 1.38
C LEU A 46 8.65 2.95 1.14
N LEU A 47 8.70 1.70 0.69
CA LEU A 47 9.91 1.10 0.14
C LEU A 47 9.66 0.96 -1.36
N ALA A 48 9.91 2.04 -2.08
CA ALA A 48 9.49 2.17 -3.46
C ALA A 48 10.30 3.24 -4.18
N ASN A 49 10.12 3.30 -5.48
CA ASN A 49 10.68 4.35 -6.31
C ASN A 49 10.15 5.72 -5.85
N ALA A 50 10.97 6.76 -5.99
CA ALA A 50 10.61 8.12 -5.58
C ALA A 50 9.33 8.63 -6.24
N ASP A 51 8.97 8.13 -7.41
CA ASP A 51 7.73 8.50 -8.08
C ASP A 51 6.49 8.14 -7.26
N MET A 52 6.57 7.10 -6.45
CA MET A 52 5.45 6.72 -5.57
C MET A 52 5.20 7.79 -4.52
N GLU A 53 6.24 8.31 -3.91
CA GLU A 53 6.10 9.40 -2.94
C GLU A 53 5.45 10.61 -3.60
N THR A 54 5.92 10.96 -4.80
CA THR A 54 5.39 12.10 -5.54
C THR A 54 3.90 11.93 -5.83
N GLU A 55 3.50 10.78 -6.36
CA GLU A 55 2.10 10.53 -6.71
C GLU A 55 1.20 10.47 -5.48
N LEU A 56 1.66 9.80 -4.42
CA LEU A 56 0.87 9.70 -3.21
C LEU A 56 0.71 11.07 -2.53
N SER A 57 1.78 11.88 -2.52
CA SER A 57 1.71 13.24 -1.98
C SER A 57 0.67 14.09 -2.70
N LYS A 58 0.61 13.98 -4.03
CA LYS A 58 -0.39 14.70 -4.82
C LYS A 58 -1.82 14.31 -4.42
N ILE A 59 -2.08 13.02 -4.28
CA ILE A 59 -3.40 12.53 -3.90
C ILE A 59 -3.77 13.01 -2.50
N LEU A 60 -2.87 12.86 -1.54
CA LEU A 60 -3.14 13.25 -0.16
C LEU A 60 -3.35 14.75 -0.01
N THR A 61 -2.65 15.55 -0.80
CA THR A 61 -2.81 17.01 -0.78
C THR A 61 -4.12 17.44 -1.43
N SER A 62 -4.48 16.83 -2.56
CA SER A 62 -5.66 17.22 -3.32
C SER A 62 -6.98 16.79 -2.69
N THR A 63 -7.00 15.73 -1.92
CA THR A 63 -8.23 15.14 -1.39
C THR A 63 -8.68 15.76 -0.06
N ARG A 64 -7.98 16.73 0.47
CA ARG A 64 -8.30 17.35 1.76
C ARG A 64 -8.95 16.35 2.71
N THR A 65 -8.13 15.68 3.45
CA THR A 65 -8.55 14.58 4.28
C THR A 65 -9.69 14.98 5.23
N THR A 66 -10.74 14.20 5.21
CA THR A 66 -11.76 14.28 6.24
C THR A 66 -11.27 13.64 7.54
N THR A 67 -10.07 13.08 7.54
CA THR A 67 -9.51 12.49 8.75
C THR A 67 -8.90 13.58 9.60
N SER A 68 -9.13 13.49 10.90
CA SER A 68 -8.53 14.41 11.85
C SER A 68 -7.06 14.12 12.10
N ARG A 69 -6.53 13.05 11.52
CA ARG A 69 -5.14 12.64 11.72
C ARG A 69 -4.25 13.17 10.61
N LYS A 70 -3.10 13.66 11.01
CA LYS A 70 -2.06 14.05 10.06
C LYS A 70 -1.46 12.80 9.42
N ILE A 71 -1.34 12.80 8.09
CA ILE A 71 -0.73 11.68 7.36
C ILE A 71 0.71 12.06 7.03
N THR A 72 1.64 11.20 7.44
CA THR A 72 3.07 11.39 7.22
C THR A 72 3.58 10.27 6.33
N LEU A 73 4.36 10.64 5.31
CA LEU A 73 5.03 9.67 4.43
C LEU A 73 6.47 9.49 4.92
N LYS A 74 6.87 8.23 5.09
CA LYS A 74 8.22 7.89 5.49
C LYS A 74 8.84 7.05 4.39
N VAL A 75 9.88 7.57 3.75
CA VAL A 75 10.54 6.87 2.65
C VAL A 75 11.71 6.07 3.20
N TYR A 76 11.72 4.77 2.92
CA TYR A 76 12.84 3.89 3.28
C TYR A 76 13.77 3.73 2.10
N ARG A 77 15.07 3.75 2.34
CA ARG A 77 16.08 3.57 1.29
C ARG A 77 16.32 2.10 0.98
N SER A 78 16.08 1.24 1.96
CA SER A 78 16.28 -0.20 1.81
C SER A 78 15.42 -0.93 2.82
N ILE A 79 15.29 -2.24 2.62
CA ILE A 79 14.56 -3.10 3.55
C ILE A 79 15.14 -3.04 4.97
N ALA A 80 16.43 -2.73 5.09
CA ALA A 80 17.07 -2.63 6.40
C ALA A 80 16.47 -1.52 7.27
N GLU A 81 15.94 -0.47 6.66
CA GLU A 81 15.34 0.65 7.38
C GLU A 81 13.91 0.42 7.81
N VAL A 82 13.23 -0.57 7.23
CA VAL A 82 11.83 -0.85 7.52
C VAL A 82 11.67 -1.28 8.97
N ASN A 83 10.66 -0.73 9.63
CA ASN A 83 10.32 -1.11 10.99
C ASN A 83 8.80 -1.03 11.19
N LYS A 84 8.34 -1.43 12.38
CA LYS A 84 6.91 -1.52 12.67
C LYS A 84 6.25 -0.20 13.07
N ASN A 85 6.97 0.91 13.00
CA ASN A 85 6.44 2.22 13.37
C ASN A 85 5.74 2.90 12.20
N CYS A 86 4.83 2.19 11.55
CA CYS A 86 4.01 2.71 10.46
C CYS A 86 2.67 1.99 10.47
N HIS A 87 1.66 2.61 9.85
CA HIS A 87 0.32 2.03 9.74
C HIS A 87 0.15 1.29 8.42
N ILE A 88 0.80 1.78 7.38
CA ILE A 88 0.83 1.15 6.06
C ILE A 88 2.28 1.00 5.65
N LEU A 89 2.63 -0.16 5.10
CA LEU A 89 3.93 -0.39 4.48
C LEU A 89 3.70 -0.80 3.04
N TYR A 90 4.11 0.06 2.12
CA TYR A 90 3.98 -0.20 0.69
C TYR A 90 5.31 -0.64 0.11
N LEU A 91 5.30 -1.79 -0.57
CA LEU A 91 6.44 -2.31 -1.33
C LEU A 91 6.05 -2.29 -2.79
N ASP A 92 6.79 -1.58 -3.63
CA ASP A 92 6.50 -1.58 -5.06
C ASP A 92 6.95 -2.92 -5.70
N ALA A 93 6.80 -3.03 -7.02
CA ALA A 93 7.07 -4.29 -7.70
C ALA A 93 8.49 -4.79 -7.45
N GLU A 94 9.48 -3.91 -7.54
CA GLU A 94 10.87 -4.29 -7.31
C GLU A 94 11.13 -4.73 -5.89
N ASN A 95 10.51 -4.06 -4.93
CA ASN A 95 10.76 -4.31 -3.51
C ASN A 95 9.85 -5.38 -2.92
N SER A 96 8.85 -5.85 -3.67
CA SER A 96 7.95 -6.90 -3.20
C SER A 96 8.65 -8.23 -2.99
N ASP A 97 9.83 -8.42 -3.57
CA ASP A 97 10.66 -9.59 -3.30
C ASP A 97 11.14 -9.65 -1.85
N ASN A 98 11.10 -8.52 -1.16
CA ASN A 98 11.48 -8.42 0.25
C ASN A 98 10.32 -8.69 1.21
N LEU A 99 9.21 -9.22 0.71
CA LEU A 99 8.00 -9.42 1.54
C LEU A 99 8.29 -10.22 2.80
N SER A 100 9.00 -11.32 2.70
CA SER A 100 9.28 -12.17 3.86
C SER A 100 10.00 -11.39 4.96
N THR A 101 11.04 -10.65 4.59
CA THR A 101 11.79 -9.83 5.53
C THR A 101 10.92 -8.71 6.11
N ALA A 102 10.13 -8.08 5.24
CA ALA A 102 9.23 -7.00 5.67
C ALA A 102 8.21 -7.49 6.71
N LEU A 103 7.62 -8.66 6.47
CA LEU A 103 6.65 -9.23 7.41
C LEU A 103 7.28 -9.51 8.76
N GLN A 104 8.54 -9.96 8.79
CA GLN A 104 9.24 -10.18 10.05
C GLN A 104 9.48 -8.87 10.80
N LYS A 105 9.86 -7.83 10.06
CA LYS A 105 10.16 -6.53 10.66
C LYS A 105 8.94 -5.84 11.26
N VAL A 106 7.75 -6.12 10.74
CA VAL A 106 6.52 -5.51 11.25
C VAL A 106 5.71 -6.47 12.13
N LYS A 107 6.23 -7.65 12.38
CA LYS A 107 5.54 -8.67 13.18
C LYS A 107 5.15 -8.13 14.55
N GLY A 108 3.93 -8.40 14.95
CA GLY A 108 3.41 -7.96 16.25
C GLY A 108 2.80 -6.57 16.23
N ALA A 109 2.81 -5.89 15.10
CA ALA A 109 2.18 -4.58 14.96
C ALA A 109 1.09 -4.64 13.88
N PRO A 110 0.01 -3.86 14.01
CA PRO A 110 -1.08 -3.86 13.03
C PRO A 110 -0.73 -3.02 11.81
N VAL A 111 0.18 -3.51 11.00
CA VAL A 111 0.65 -2.82 9.79
C VAL A 111 -0.03 -3.41 8.56
N LEU A 112 -0.60 -2.54 7.72
CA LEU A 112 -1.16 -2.95 6.44
C LEU A 112 -0.01 -3.07 5.45
N VAL A 113 0.43 -4.30 5.17
CA VAL A 113 1.50 -4.55 4.20
C VAL A 113 0.88 -4.69 2.81
N ILE A 114 1.36 -3.87 1.88
CA ILE A 114 0.90 -3.82 0.50
C ILE A 114 2.06 -4.19 -0.42
N THR A 115 1.78 -5.07 -1.38
CA THR A 115 2.77 -5.52 -2.35
C THR A 115 2.23 -5.39 -3.78
N HIS A 116 3.12 -5.61 -4.74
CA HIS A 116 2.77 -5.65 -6.15
C HIS A 116 3.60 -6.78 -6.79
N LYS A 117 3.15 -8.02 -6.58
CA LYS A 117 3.84 -9.18 -7.11
C LYS A 117 2.88 -10.37 -7.14
N ASP A 118 2.82 -11.07 -8.27
CA ASP A 118 1.95 -12.23 -8.39
C ASP A 118 2.21 -13.22 -7.25
N GLY A 119 1.13 -13.62 -6.60
CA GLY A 119 1.18 -14.61 -5.51
C GLY A 119 1.51 -14.05 -4.14
N ALA A 120 1.88 -12.78 -4.02
CA ALA A 120 2.36 -12.23 -2.75
C ALA A 120 1.30 -12.29 -1.63
N ALA A 121 0.03 -12.16 -1.96
CA ALA A 121 -1.03 -12.25 -0.94
C ALA A 121 -1.05 -13.63 -0.27
N ARG A 122 -0.74 -14.67 -1.01
CA ARG A 122 -0.71 -16.04 -0.47
C ARG A 122 0.47 -16.27 0.47
N PHE A 123 1.48 -15.41 0.38
CA PHE A 123 2.66 -15.48 1.25
C PHE A 123 2.60 -14.48 2.40
N GLY A 124 1.43 -13.88 2.63
CA GLY A 124 1.20 -13.07 3.82
C GLY A 124 1.01 -11.59 3.63
N SER A 125 1.13 -11.09 2.40
CA SER A 125 0.79 -9.69 2.15
C SER A 125 -0.71 -9.48 2.38
N LEU A 126 -1.08 -8.41 3.08
CA LEU A 126 -2.49 -8.16 3.37
C LEU A 126 -3.23 -7.70 2.12
N ILE A 127 -2.60 -6.82 1.35
CA ILE A 127 -3.14 -6.37 0.06
C ILE A 127 -2.05 -6.54 -0.98
N ASN A 128 -2.41 -7.08 -2.13
CA ASN A 128 -1.48 -7.26 -3.23
C ASN A 128 -2.10 -6.72 -4.51
N PHE A 129 -1.43 -5.77 -5.15
CA PHE A 129 -1.89 -5.23 -6.41
C PHE A 129 -1.62 -6.23 -7.54
N VAL A 130 -2.61 -6.40 -8.39
CA VAL A 130 -2.55 -7.29 -9.56
C VAL A 130 -3.19 -6.62 -10.76
N THR A 131 -2.96 -7.18 -11.92
CA THR A 131 -3.64 -6.78 -13.16
C THR A 131 -4.52 -7.94 -13.59
N GLU A 132 -5.80 -7.68 -13.78
CA GLU A 132 -6.76 -8.68 -14.22
C GLU A 132 -7.49 -8.16 -15.46
N ASN A 133 -7.36 -8.86 -16.58
CA ASN A 133 -7.94 -8.44 -17.85
C ASN A 133 -7.53 -7.01 -18.23
N GLY A 134 -6.25 -6.68 -18.01
CA GLY A 134 -5.70 -5.35 -18.31
C GLY A 134 -6.10 -4.27 -17.33
N LYS A 135 -6.84 -4.59 -16.27
CA LYS A 135 -7.31 -3.61 -15.29
C LYS A 135 -6.61 -3.78 -13.96
N PRO A 136 -6.25 -2.69 -13.30
CA PRO A 136 -5.66 -2.77 -11.96
C PRO A 136 -6.72 -3.25 -10.95
N ARG A 137 -6.35 -4.26 -10.18
CA ARG A 137 -7.18 -4.83 -9.13
C ARG A 137 -6.30 -5.04 -7.90
N PHE A 138 -6.89 -5.40 -6.78
CA PHE A 138 -6.12 -5.76 -5.61
C PHE A 138 -6.73 -6.98 -4.93
N GLU A 139 -5.86 -7.84 -4.45
CA GLU A 139 -6.23 -9.01 -3.64
C GLU A 139 -6.20 -8.62 -2.18
N MET A 140 -7.11 -9.17 -1.39
CA MET A 140 -7.10 -9.03 0.06
C MET A 140 -6.95 -10.40 0.70
N ASN A 141 -5.93 -10.57 1.53
CA ASN A 141 -5.76 -11.79 2.32
C ASN A 141 -6.53 -11.60 3.62
N LEU A 142 -7.74 -12.15 3.68
CA LEU A 142 -8.64 -11.92 4.80
C LEU A 142 -8.09 -12.49 6.12
N SER A 143 -7.42 -13.63 6.06
CA SER A 143 -6.79 -14.22 7.25
C SER A 143 -5.69 -13.32 7.80
N ALA A 144 -4.90 -12.70 6.91
CA ALA A 144 -3.83 -11.81 7.35
C ALA A 144 -4.38 -10.54 8.00
N PHE A 145 -5.50 -10.01 7.50
CA PHE A 145 -6.19 -8.90 8.15
C PHE A 145 -6.58 -9.27 9.57
N GLU A 146 -7.23 -10.41 9.73
CA GLU A 146 -7.68 -10.87 11.03
C GLU A 146 -6.51 -11.05 12.00
N LYS A 147 -5.44 -11.71 11.56
CA LYS A 147 -4.27 -11.94 12.40
C LYS A 147 -3.61 -10.65 12.86
N ASN A 148 -3.71 -9.60 12.07
CA ASN A 148 -3.07 -8.31 12.39
C ASN A 148 -4.02 -7.34 13.06
N GLY A 149 -5.26 -7.75 13.33
CA GLY A 149 -6.22 -6.91 14.01
C GLY A 149 -6.78 -5.77 13.18
N LEU A 150 -6.67 -5.86 11.86
CA LEU A 150 -7.20 -4.85 10.96
C LEU A 150 -8.59 -5.24 10.50
N LYS A 151 -9.50 -4.28 10.50
CA LYS A 151 -10.88 -4.48 10.04
C LYS A 151 -11.10 -3.72 8.75
N TYR A 152 -12.02 -4.20 7.94
CA TYR A 152 -12.34 -3.61 6.64
C TYR A 152 -13.83 -3.56 6.43
N THR A 153 -14.29 -2.65 5.56
CA THR A 153 -15.70 -2.55 5.23
C THR A 153 -16.07 -3.60 4.19
N GLN A 154 -17.37 -3.91 4.11
CA GLN A 154 -17.87 -4.79 3.06
C GLN A 154 -17.69 -4.16 1.68
N THR A 155 -17.74 -2.83 1.61
CA THR A 155 -17.48 -2.11 0.36
C THR A 155 -16.07 -2.41 -0.16
N LEU A 156 -15.06 -2.39 0.71
CA LEU A 156 -13.70 -2.68 0.29
C LEU A 156 -13.57 -4.15 -0.13
N LYS A 157 -14.12 -5.06 0.65
CA LYS A 157 -14.08 -6.48 0.32
C LYS A 157 -14.71 -6.75 -1.04
N ALA A 158 -15.87 -6.12 -1.31
CA ALA A 158 -16.57 -6.31 -2.59
C ALA A 158 -15.76 -5.80 -3.78
N ALA A 159 -14.95 -4.75 -3.57
CA ALA A 159 -14.08 -4.20 -4.61
C ALA A 159 -12.83 -5.03 -4.83
N SER A 160 -12.47 -5.90 -3.90
CA SER A 160 -11.25 -6.69 -3.92
C SER A 160 -11.43 -8.05 -4.59
N ILE A 161 -10.31 -8.74 -4.74
CA ILE A 161 -10.29 -10.19 -5.00
C ILE A 161 -9.96 -10.81 -3.65
N PRO A 162 -10.96 -11.31 -2.90
CA PRO A 162 -10.69 -11.82 -1.55
C PRO A 162 -10.07 -13.20 -1.59
N LEU A 163 -9.06 -13.40 -0.76
CA LEU A 163 -8.38 -14.69 -0.56
C LEU A 163 -8.44 -15.05 0.92
N ASN A 164 -8.64 -16.32 1.19
CA ASN A 164 -8.67 -16.84 2.56
C ASN A 164 -7.31 -17.40 2.98
#